data_1b68044eee4c65dfa0fd7903ef26e6c8
#
_entry.id   1b68044eee4c65dfa0fd7903ef26e6c8
#
_cell.length_a   1.000
_cell.length_b   1.000
_cell.length_c   1.000
_cell.angle_alpha   90.00
_cell.angle_beta   90.00
_cell.angle_gamma   90.00
#
_symmetry.space_group_name_H-M   'P 1'
#
loop_
_entity.id
_entity.type
_entity.pdbx_description
1 polymer ?
#
loop_
_entity_poly.entity_id
_entity_poly.type
_entity_poly.pdbx_seq_one_letter_code
_entity_poly.pdbx_strand_id
1 'polypeptide(L)'
;MTDLKSMTLEEITAALRAMGEPLFRGKQVFTWLHRGITDFDEMMNIPKSLREKLRAEYYITVPTVARKQVSKLDGTIKYLWELQDGNCIETVLMSYHHGNTVCISSQVGCRMGCKFCASTLAGKVRDLTPSEMLDQVLFTQLNSGREISNIVLMGIGEPMDNRKNVLRFLELINHPDGMNIGMRHISLSTCVVVPGIDALAEDNLQLTLSVSLHAPDSATRSRIMPVNNAYDVEELFAACHRYFKKTGRRISFEYAMIDGVNDHDWQADLLAEKIHGMPGHVNLIPLNDVVESEFKPSKRVAAFQKRLESHGLTATVRRSLGGDIDASCGQLRRKEMKAREGAAQ
;
A
#
# COMPACT_ATOMS: atom_id res chain seq x y z
N MET A 1 14.33 13.44 18.99
CA MET A 1 14.05 14.33 17.84
C MET A 1 12.75 13.89 17.21
N THR A 2 11.95 14.81 16.70
CA THR A 2 10.65 14.53 16.07
C THR A 2 10.82 14.47 14.55
N ASP A 3 10.10 13.56 13.90
CA ASP A 3 10.06 13.45 12.44
C ASP A 3 9.24 14.61 11.85
N LEU A 4 9.93 15.58 11.25
CA LEU A 4 9.29 16.79 10.73
C LEU A 4 8.38 16.50 9.52
N LYS A 5 8.73 15.52 8.70
CA LYS A 5 7.99 15.18 7.48
C LYS A 5 6.67 14.42 7.77
N SER A 6 6.53 13.86 8.97
CA SER A 6 5.27 13.25 9.44
C SER A 6 4.28 14.27 10.04
N MET A 7 4.68 15.54 10.19
CA MET A 7 3.83 16.59 10.73
C MET A 7 2.96 17.24 9.65
N THR A 8 1.74 17.65 10.03
CA THR A 8 0.87 18.43 9.13
C THR A 8 1.38 19.87 9.00
N LEU A 9 0.84 20.60 8.02
CA LEU A 9 1.13 22.02 7.86
C LEU A 9 0.81 22.81 9.14
N GLU A 10 -0.31 22.50 9.80
CA GLU A 10 -0.77 23.14 11.03
C GLU A 10 0.20 22.85 12.19
N GLU A 11 0.63 21.60 12.33
CA GLU A 11 1.58 21.19 13.37
C GLU A 11 2.95 21.85 13.17
N ILE A 12 3.47 21.90 11.92
CA ILE A 12 4.70 22.62 11.58
C ILE A 12 4.57 24.11 11.86
N THR A 13 3.43 24.71 11.48
CA THR A 13 3.17 26.14 11.72
C THR A 13 3.11 26.45 13.20
N ALA A 14 2.47 25.60 14.00
CA ALA A 14 2.41 25.76 15.46
C ALA A 14 3.80 25.65 16.11
N ALA A 15 4.62 24.68 15.68
CA ALA A 15 5.97 24.49 16.16
C ALA A 15 6.86 25.70 15.84
N LEU A 16 6.82 26.18 14.60
CA LEU A 16 7.59 27.37 14.20
C LEU A 16 7.13 28.65 14.91
N ARG A 17 5.82 28.79 15.16
CA ARG A 17 5.29 29.90 15.98
C ARG A 17 5.83 29.86 17.40
N ALA A 18 5.94 28.69 18.00
CA ALA A 18 6.55 28.53 19.33
C ALA A 18 8.04 28.94 19.37
N MET A 19 8.74 28.84 18.21
CA MET A 19 10.12 29.31 18.02
C MET A 19 10.20 30.82 17.73
N GLY A 20 9.07 31.55 17.68
CA GLY A 20 8.98 32.98 17.37
C GLY A 20 8.94 33.30 15.87
N GLU A 21 8.71 32.32 15.00
CA GLU A 21 8.69 32.52 13.55
C GLU A 21 7.30 32.94 13.02
N PRO A 22 7.24 33.70 11.93
CA PRO A 22 5.99 34.10 11.28
C PRO A 22 5.23 32.89 10.70
N LEU A 23 3.88 32.97 10.66
CA LEU A 23 2.98 31.88 10.21
C LEU A 23 3.30 31.35 8.81
N PHE A 24 3.68 32.23 7.88
CA PHE A 24 3.99 31.83 6.50
C PHE A 24 5.20 30.88 6.38
N ARG A 25 6.06 30.82 7.42
CA ARG A 25 7.21 29.91 7.47
C ARG A 25 6.76 28.44 7.49
N GLY A 26 5.62 28.15 8.14
CA GLY A 26 5.04 26.81 8.16
C GLY A 26 4.84 26.26 6.74
N LYS A 27 4.17 27.03 5.90
CA LYS A 27 3.95 26.67 4.50
C LYS A 27 5.25 26.51 3.72
N GLN A 28 6.23 27.37 3.93
CA GLN A 28 7.53 27.27 3.26
C GLN A 28 8.25 25.98 3.62
N VAL A 29 8.33 25.65 4.92
CA VAL A 29 8.99 24.42 5.39
C VAL A 29 8.23 23.19 4.87
N PHE A 30 6.90 23.15 5.00
CA PHE A 30 6.05 22.06 4.50
C PHE A 30 6.28 21.80 3.01
N THR A 31 6.26 22.86 2.19
CA THR A 31 6.47 22.72 0.74
C THR A 31 7.87 22.19 0.41
N TRP A 32 8.92 22.58 1.14
CA TRP A 32 10.26 22.03 0.95
C TRP A 32 10.33 20.54 1.26
N LEU A 33 9.72 20.09 2.36
CA LEU A 33 9.67 18.67 2.74
C LEU A 33 9.00 17.83 1.65
N HIS A 34 7.91 18.33 1.06
CA HIS A 34 7.18 17.67 -0.01
C HIS A 34 7.83 17.79 -1.40
N ARG A 35 8.93 18.53 -1.52
CA ARG A 35 9.80 18.53 -2.72
C ARG A 35 10.90 17.47 -2.64
N GLY A 36 11.04 16.79 -1.51
CA GLY A 36 12.00 15.70 -1.32
C GLY A 36 13.41 16.16 -0.99
N ILE A 37 13.52 17.25 -0.23
CA ILE A 37 14.81 17.64 0.35
C ILE A 37 15.36 16.52 1.23
N THR A 38 16.67 16.41 1.26
CA THR A 38 17.41 15.43 2.05
C THR A 38 18.13 16.06 3.24
N ASP A 39 18.31 17.38 3.19
CA ASP A 39 18.92 18.17 4.27
C ASP A 39 18.21 19.52 4.45
N PHE A 40 18.22 20.06 5.67
CA PHE A 40 17.66 21.39 5.98
C PHE A 40 18.33 22.52 5.20
N ASP A 41 19.60 22.36 4.81
CA ASP A 41 20.34 23.39 4.07
C ASP A 41 19.81 23.60 2.64
N GLU A 42 19.04 22.67 2.10
CA GLU A 42 18.35 22.82 0.81
C GLU A 42 17.20 23.83 0.86
N MET A 43 16.71 24.21 2.04
CA MET A 43 15.63 25.18 2.24
C MET A 43 16.13 26.62 2.00
N MET A 44 16.42 26.99 0.76
CA MET A 44 17.14 28.22 0.38
C MET A 44 16.45 29.52 0.81
N ASN A 45 15.12 29.55 0.94
CA ASN A 45 14.36 30.71 1.41
C ASN A 45 14.06 30.71 2.92
N ILE A 46 14.66 29.77 3.67
CA ILE A 46 14.57 29.68 5.13
C ILE A 46 15.88 30.22 5.71
N PRO A 47 15.85 31.17 6.70
CA PRO A 47 17.05 31.71 7.33
C PRO A 47 17.93 30.60 7.93
N LYS A 48 19.24 30.76 7.85
CA LYS A 48 20.21 29.78 8.38
C LYS A 48 19.96 29.48 9.86
N SER A 49 19.72 30.52 10.66
CA SER A 49 19.42 30.37 12.10
C SER A 49 18.19 29.50 12.37
N LEU A 50 17.15 29.58 11.51
CA LEU A 50 15.96 28.72 11.64
C LEU A 50 16.26 27.29 11.20
N ARG A 51 17.04 27.08 10.12
CA ARG A 51 17.46 25.73 9.68
C ARG A 51 18.27 25.02 10.77
N GLU A 52 19.15 25.75 11.47
CA GLU A 52 19.92 25.23 12.60
C GLU A 52 19.02 24.85 13.79
N LYS A 53 18.02 25.67 14.13
CA LYS A 53 17.00 25.34 15.16
C LYS A 53 16.21 24.09 14.77
N LEU A 54 15.75 24.01 13.51
CA LEU A 54 15.02 22.82 13.01
C LEU A 54 15.87 21.56 13.12
N ARG A 55 17.15 21.61 12.71
CA ARG A 55 18.07 20.47 12.81
C ARG A 55 18.33 20.03 14.25
N ALA A 56 18.26 20.93 15.21
CA ALA A 56 18.46 20.61 16.63
C ALA A 56 17.27 19.82 17.23
N GLU A 57 16.04 20.06 16.77
CA GLU A 57 14.83 19.50 17.36
C GLU A 57 14.18 18.40 16.50
N TYR A 58 14.41 18.44 15.19
CA TYR A 58 13.75 17.59 14.20
C TYR A 58 14.74 16.83 13.34
N TYR A 59 14.25 15.77 12.69
CA TYR A 59 14.95 15.10 11.61
C TYR A 59 14.04 14.96 10.39
N ILE A 60 14.65 14.68 9.25
CA ILE A 60 13.97 14.41 7.98
C ILE A 60 14.28 12.96 7.60
N THR A 61 13.25 12.17 7.30
CA THR A 61 13.44 10.83 6.76
C THR A 61 13.95 10.90 5.32
N VAL A 62 14.95 10.07 5.00
CA VAL A 62 15.51 9.97 3.65
C VAL A 62 15.82 8.50 3.40
N PRO A 63 15.03 7.79 2.57
CA PRO A 63 15.33 6.42 2.20
C PRO A 63 16.46 6.36 1.17
N THR A 64 17.28 5.34 1.22
CA THR A 64 18.31 5.09 0.22
C THR A 64 17.93 3.93 -0.69
N VAL A 65 18.37 3.96 -1.95
CA VAL A 65 18.11 2.88 -2.92
C VAL A 65 19.09 1.74 -2.65
N ALA A 66 18.64 0.69 -1.93
CA ALA A 66 19.44 -0.53 -1.76
C ALA A 66 19.50 -1.35 -3.08
N ARG A 67 18.38 -1.41 -3.81
CA ARG A 67 18.31 -2.05 -5.12
C ARG A 67 17.23 -1.44 -6.02
N LYS A 68 17.51 -1.38 -7.32
CA LYS A 68 16.56 -0.96 -8.35
C LYS A 68 16.56 -1.99 -9.47
N GLN A 69 15.38 -2.46 -9.85
CA GLN A 69 15.18 -3.33 -11.01
C GLN A 69 14.24 -2.63 -11.99
N VAL A 70 14.53 -2.70 -13.27
CA VAL A 70 13.72 -2.11 -14.34
C VAL A 70 13.38 -3.19 -15.34
N SER A 71 12.09 -3.45 -15.52
CA SER A 71 11.61 -4.41 -16.50
C SER A 71 11.92 -3.94 -17.92
N LYS A 72 12.50 -4.84 -18.72
CA LYS A 72 12.72 -4.64 -20.14
C LYS A 72 11.44 -4.88 -20.98
N LEU A 73 10.47 -5.57 -20.41
CA LEU A 73 9.23 -5.94 -21.08
C LEU A 73 8.21 -4.81 -21.10
N ASP A 74 8.10 -4.07 -19.99
CA ASP A 74 7.01 -3.10 -19.80
C ASP A 74 7.41 -1.81 -19.07
N GLY A 75 8.69 -1.68 -18.71
CA GLY A 75 9.22 -0.50 -18.03
C GLY A 75 8.81 -0.36 -16.58
N THR A 76 8.21 -1.38 -15.96
CA THR A 76 7.94 -1.43 -14.52
C THR A 76 9.25 -1.30 -13.74
N ILE A 77 9.24 -0.50 -12.68
CA ILE A 77 10.41 -0.30 -11.82
C ILE A 77 10.10 -0.81 -10.43
N LYS A 78 10.93 -1.68 -9.90
CA LYS A 78 10.89 -2.08 -8.49
C LYS A 78 12.07 -1.51 -7.74
N TYR A 79 11.77 -0.85 -6.63
CA TYR A 79 12.73 -0.34 -5.68
C TYR A 79 12.73 -1.19 -4.41
N LEU A 80 13.90 -1.44 -3.89
CA LEU A 80 14.14 -1.81 -2.50
C LEU A 80 14.77 -0.59 -1.83
N TRP A 81 14.01 0.01 -0.94
CA TRP A 81 14.44 1.16 -0.15
C TRP A 81 15.00 0.69 1.19
N GLU A 82 16.15 1.20 1.57
CA GLU A 82 16.69 1.05 2.92
C GLU A 82 16.29 2.28 3.74
N LEU A 83 15.70 2.01 4.89
CA LEU A 83 15.25 3.01 5.86
C LEU A 83 16.40 3.37 6.83
N GLN A 84 16.24 4.45 7.60
CA GLN A 84 17.28 4.93 8.52
C GLN A 84 17.69 3.92 9.59
N ASP A 85 16.81 2.97 9.93
CA ASP A 85 17.08 1.89 10.89
C ASP A 85 17.68 0.63 10.24
N GLY A 86 18.05 0.68 8.96
CA GLY A 86 18.60 -0.43 8.20
C GLY A 86 17.56 -1.45 7.67
N ASN A 87 16.29 -1.29 8.02
CA ASN A 87 15.23 -2.12 7.45
C ASN A 87 14.99 -1.78 5.98
N CYS A 88 14.53 -2.78 5.22
CA CYS A 88 14.20 -2.60 3.80
C CYS A 88 12.70 -2.78 3.53
N ILE A 89 12.18 -1.94 2.63
CA ILE A 89 10.81 -2.00 2.11
C ILE A 89 10.79 -1.96 0.60
N GLU A 90 9.70 -2.41 0.00
CA GLU A 90 9.55 -2.47 -1.46
C GLU A 90 8.53 -1.48 -1.97
N THR A 91 8.83 -0.91 -3.12
CA THR A 91 7.91 -0.04 -3.88
C THR A 91 7.96 -0.44 -5.35
N VAL A 92 6.81 -0.49 -6.03
CA VAL A 92 6.72 -0.81 -7.46
C VAL A 92 6.06 0.34 -8.21
N LEU A 93 6.74 0.87 -9.21
CA LEU A 93 6.21 1.87 -10.13
C LEU A 93 5.76 1.19 -11.42
N MET A 94 4.49 1.32 -11.73
CA MET A 94 3.83 0.72 -12.90
C MET A 94 3.29 1.83 -13.79
N SER A 95 3.49 1.72 -15.10
CA SER A 95 2.94 2.67 -16.06
C SER A 95 1.72 2.10 -16.77
N TYR A 96 0.63 2.86 -16.75
CA TYR A 96 -0.61 2.55 -17.45
C TYR A 96 -0.98 3.69 -18.41
N HIS A 97 -1.91 3.46 -19.32
CA HIS A 97 -2.41 4.50 -20.23
C HIS A 97 -3.08 5.68 -19.49
N HIS A 98 -3.57 5.45 -18.27
CA HIS A 98 -4.22 6.46 -17.42
C HIS A 98 -3.27 7.11 -16.39
N GLY A 99 -1.96 6.89 -16.52
CA GLY A 99 -0.94 7.47 -15.65
C GLY A 99 -0.08 6.45 -14.92
N ASN A 100 0.87 6.93 -14.12
CA ASN A 100 1.76 6.08 -13.36
C ASN A 100 1.17 5.77 -11.99
N THR A 101 1.16 4.50 -11.64
CA THR A 101 0.69 4.00 -10.34
C THR A 101 1.88 3.51 -9.52
N VAL A 102 1.97 3.95 -8.28
CA VAL A 102 2.95 3.42 -7.33
C VAL A 102 2.27 2.51 -6.31
N CYS A 103 2.84 1.31 -6.14
CA CYS A 103 2.47 0.37 -5.07
C CYS A 103 3.43 0.57 -3.91
N ILE A 104 2.91 0.93 -2.73
CA ILE A 104 3.70 1.23 -1.53
C ILE A 104 3.42 0.25 -0.41
N SER A 105 4.42 0.09 0.47
CA SER A 105 4.37 -0.68 1.71
C SER A 105 3.84 0.18 2.86
N SER A 106 3.16 -0.44 3.83
CA SER A 106 2.67 0.21 5.06
C SER A 106 3.36 -0.26 6.33
N GLN A 107 4.13 -1.36 6.25
CA GLN A 107 4.86 -1.96 7.37
C GLN A 107 6.19 -2.53 6.91
N VAL A 108 7.09 -2.78 7.85
CA VAL A 108 8.26 -3.64 7.66
C VAL A 108 7.86 -5.06 8.03
N GLY A 109 7.60 -5.90 7.01
CA GLY A 109 7.01 -7.22 7.19
C GLY A 109 5.50 -7.18 7.43
N CYS A 110 4.88 -8.34 7.67
CA CYS A 110 3.44 -8.46 7.86
C CYS A 110 3.13 -9.66 8.76
N ARG A 111 2.19 -9.50 9.71
CA ARG A 111 1.80 -10.58 10.64
C ARG A 111 0.55 -11.36 10.23
N MET A 112 -0.08 -11.03 9.10
CA MET A 112 -1.38 -11.60 8.72
C MET A 112 -1.29 -13.08 8.31
N GLY A 113 -0.11 -13.58 7.96
CA GLY A 113 0.15 -15.01 7.76
C GLY A 113 -0.44 -15.60 6.47
N CYS A 114 -0.84 -14.77 5.48
CA CYS A 114 -1.35 -15.25 4.20
C CYS A 114 -0.34 -16.21 3.56
N LYS A 115 -0.71 -17.47 3.34
CA LYS A 115 0.23 -18.56 2.97
C LYS A 115 0.78 -18.45 1.56
N PHE A 116 0.16 -17.66 0.70
CA PHE A 116 0.61 -17.38 -0.67
C PHE A 116 1.46 -16.09 -0.76
N CYS A 117 1.69 -15.38 0.35
CA CYS A 117 2.33 -14.06 0.35
C CYS A 117 3.74 -14.11 0.95
N ALA A 118 4.75 -13.73 0.17
CA ALA A 118 6.14 -13.68 0.62
C ALA A 118 6.40 -12.65 1.74
N SER A 119 5.55 -11.62 1.86
CA SER A 119 5.70 -10.57 2.87
C SER A 119 5.46 -11.03 4.31
N THR A 120 4.78 -12.19 4.50
CA THR A 120 4.43 -12.71 5.83
C THR A 120 5.50 -13.64 6.43
N LEU A 121 6.42 -14.13 5.60
CA LEU A 121 7.38 -15.18 5.98
C LEU A 121 8.36 -14.76 7.08
N ALA A 122 8.70 -13.46 7.15
CA ALA A 122 9.59 -12.91 8.18
C ALA A 122 8.83 -12.24 9.34
N GLY A 123 7.50 -12.34 9.37
CA GLY A 123 6.67 -11.66 10.35
C GLY A 123 6.68 -10.12 10.18
N LYS A 124 6.07 -9.43 11.16
CA LYS A 124 6.07 -7.97 11.26
C LYS A 124 7.20 -7.50 12.17
N VAL A 125 8.01 -6.59 11.69
CA VAL A 125 9.05 -5.92 12.49
C VAL A 125 8.47 -4.67 13.16
N ARG A 126 7.92 -3.73 12.35
CA ARG A 126 7.29 -2.50 12.82
C ARG A 126 6.36 -1.88 11.79
N ASP A 127 5.59 -0.91 12.24
CA ASP A 127 4.82 -0.03 11.38
C ASP A 127 5.73 0.99 10.69
N LEU A 128 5.38 1.39 9.47
CA LEU A 128 6.00 2.56 8.83
C LEU A 128 5.40 3.85 9.38
N THR A 129 6.23 4.87 9.49
CA THR A 129 5.80 6.22 9.82
C THR A 129 5.08 6.86 8.63
N PRO A 130 4.30 7.93 8.83
CA PRO A 130 3.68 8.67 7.73
C PRO A 130 4.68 9.15 6.69
N SER A 131 5.84 9.67 7.14
CA SER A 131 6.91 10.13 6.26
C SER A 131 7.54 9.00 5.44
N GLU A 132 7.77 7.82 6.03
CA GLU A 132 8.32 6.66 5.31
C GLU A 132 7.36 6.15 4.21
N MET A 133 6.03 6.30 4.41
CA MET A 133 5.05 6.02 3.36
C MET A 133 5.04 7.12 2.28
N LEU A 134 5.12 8.40 2.68
CA LEU A 134 5.22 9.54 1.78
C LEU A 134 6.51 9.46 0.93
N ASP A 135 7.61 9.10 1.55
CA ASP A 135 8.93 8.98 0.91
C ASP A 135 8.96 7.94 -0.21
N GLN A 136 8.22 6.82 -0.06
CA GLN A 136 8.10 5.84 -1.13
C GLN A 136 7.51 6.46 -2.40
N VAL A 137 6.51 7.33 -2.28
CA VAL A 137 5.92 8.03 -3.42
C VAL A 137 6.88 9.09 -3.96
N LEU A 138 7.34 9.96 -3.08
CA LEU A 138 8.15 11.12 -3.40
C LEU A 138 9.50 10.74 -4.03
N PHE A 139 10.26 9.86 -3.41
CA PHE A 139 11.57 9.43 -3.93
C PHE A 139 11.45 8.49 -5.13
N THR A 140 10.35 7.76 -5.28
CA THR A 140 10.06 7.03 -6.53
C THR A 140 9.83 8.01 -7.68
N GLN A 141 9.07 9.09 -7.48
CA GLN A 141 8.86 10.13 -8.47
C GLN A 141 10.18 10.79 -8.86
N LEU A 142 10.97 11.24 -7.88
CA LEU A 142 12.25 11.90 -8.10
C LEU A 142 13.26 11.00 -8.80
N ASN A 143 13.40 9.74 -8.36
CA ASN A 143 14.38 8.80 -8.92
C ASN A 143 14.01 8.29 -10.31
N SER A 144 12.71 8.14 -10.61
CA SER A 144 12.24 7.68 -11.92
C SER A 144 12.10 8.80 -12.94
N GLY A 145 11.93 10.05 -12.49
CA GLY A 145 11.57 11.19 -13.35
C GLY A 145 10.14 11.10 -13.89
N ARG A 146 9.28 10.21 -13.34
CA ARG A 146 7.90 9.98 -13.79
C ARG A 146 6.94 10.52 -12.75
N GLU A 147 6.03 11.39 -13.16
CA GLU A 147 4.96 11.90 -12.30
C GLU A 147 4.05 10.75 -11.85
N ILE A 148 3.76 10.67 -10.55
CA ILE A 148 2.89 9.67 -9.96
C ILE A 148 1.49 10.24 -9.83
N SER A 149 0.53 9.59 -10.48
CA SER A 149 -0.89 9.99 -10.47
C SER A 149 -1.76 9.09 -9.58
N ASN A 150 -1.35 7.85 -9.31
CA ASN A 150 -2.15 6.91 -8.53
C ASN A 150 -1.29 6.17 -7.50
N ILE A 151 -1.89 5.84 -6.35
CA ILE A 151 -1.24 5.11 -5.26
C ILE A 151 -2.07 3.89 -4.90
N VAL A 152 -1.42 2.73 -4.73
CA VAL A 152 -2.05 1.55 -4.16
C VAL A 152 -1.28 1.10 -2.92
N LEU A 153 -1.96 1.01 -1.78
CA LEU A 153 -1.41 0.46 -0.54
C LEU A 153 -1.60 -1.07 -0.57
N MET A 154 -0.84 -1.73 -1.44
CA MET A 154 -0.88 -3.18 -1.69
C MET A 154 0.51 -3.81 -1.60
N GLY A 155 1.49 -3.10 -1.05
CA GLY A 155 2.83 -3.58 -0.82
C GLY A 155 2.95 -4.43 0.46
N ILE A 156 4.09 -4.34 1.13
CA ILE A 156 4.36 -5.08 2.37
C ILE A 156 3.56 -4.45 3.53
N GLY A 157 2.81 -5.29 4.26
CA GLY A 157 2.06 -4.88 5.45
C GLY A 157 0.55 -4.91 5.29
N GLU A 158 -0.15 -4.74 6.43
CA GLU A 158 -1.59 -4.55 6.51
C GLU A 158 -1.87 -3.09 6.90
N PRO A 159 -2.44 -2.27 5.99
CA PRO A 159 -2.66 -0.84 6.28
C PRO A 159 -3.55 -0.59 7.49
N MET A 160 -4.56 -1.44 7.74
CA MET A 160 -5.46 -1.26 8.87
C MET A 160 -4.83 -1.65 10.22
N ASP A 161 -3.76 -2.43 10.20
CA ASP A 161 -2.93 -2.71 11.38
C ASP A 161 -1.99 -1.53 11.72
N ASN A 162 -1.75 -0.62 10.77
CA ASN A 162 -1.02 0.65 10.91
C ASN A 162 -1.93 1.86 10.67
N ARG A 163 -3.22 1.76 10.99
CA ARG A 163 -4.25 2.74 10.60
C ARG A 163 -3.90 4.19 10.94
N LYS A 164 -3.40 4.45 12.14
CA LYS A 164 -3.08 5.82 12.58
C LYS A 164 -2.08 6.51 11.63
N ASN A 165 -0.99 5.82 11.30
CA ASN A 165 0.03 6.38 10.40
C ASN A 165 -0.46 6.44 8.95
N VAL A 166 -1.26 5.45 8.52
CA VAL A 166 -1.86 5.46 7.18
C VAL A 166 -2.80 6.65 7.00
N LEU A 167 -3.67 6.95 7.96
CA LEU A 167 -4.54 8.13 7.90
C LEU A 167 -3.74 9.43 7.84
N ARG A 168 -2.68 9.55 8.63
CA ARG A 168 -1.77 10.70 8.57
C ARG A 168 -1.06 10.80 7.21
N PHE A 169 -0.60 9.69 6.66
CA PHE A 169 -0.03 9.66 5.30
C PHE A 169 -1.04 10.14 4.26
N LEU A 170 -2.31 9.68 4.33
CA LEU A 170 -3.37 10.11 3.43
C LEU A 170 -3.64 11.61 3.51
N GLU A 171 -3.62 12.18 4.72
CA GLU A 171 -3.72 13.63 4.94
C GLU A 171 -2.56 14.39 4.26
N LEU A 172 -1.32 13.96 4.49
CA LEU A 172 -0.12 14.58 3.94
C LEU A 172 -0.06 14.52 2.41
N ILE A 173 -0.31 13.33 1.81
CA ILE A 173 -0.20 13.13 0.37
C ILE A 173 -1.27 13.90 -0.42
N ASN A 174 -2.45 14.10 0.19
CA ASN A 174 -3.56 14.82 -0.43
C ASN A 174 -3.47 16.34 -0.26
N HIS A 175 -2.58 16.84 0.59
CA HIS A 175 -2.50 18.26 0.90
C HIS A 175 -2.14 19.10 -0.34
N PRO A 176 -2.87 20.21 -0.64
CA PRO A 176 -2.68 21.00 -1.86
C PRO A 176 -1.31 21.70 -1.96
N ASP A 177 -0.66 21.98 -0.84
CA ASP A 177 0.70 22.53 -0.78
C ASP A 177 1.81 21.45 -0.77
N GLY A 178 1.41 20.16 -0.80
CA GLY A 178 2.28 19.00 -0.89
C GLY A 178 2.26 18.36 -2.28
N MET A 179 2.20 17.01 -2.35
CA MET A 179 2.12 16.28 -3.61
C MET A 179 0.74 16.37 -4.27
N ASN A 180 -0.30 16.73 -3.53
CA ASN A 180 -1.66 16.97 -4.01
C ASN A 180 -2.29 15.80 -4.78
N ILE A 181 -2.00 14.55 -4.37
CA ILE A 181 -2.63 13.38 -4.97
C ILE A 181 -4.00 13.17 -4.34
N GLY A 182 -5.05 13.35 -5.13
CA GLY A 182 -6.44 13.28 -4.66
C GLY A 182 -6.83 11.88 -4.16
N MET A 183 -7.69 11.80 -3.14
CA MET A 183 -8.13 10.54 -2.52
C MET A 183 -8.72 9.53 -3.53
N ARG A 184 -9.36 9.99 -4.61
CA ARG A 184 -9.93 9.13 -5.66
C ARG A 184 -8.85 8.38 -6.48
N HIS A 185 -7.61 8.84 -6.40
CA HIS A 185 -6.45 8.22 -7.01
C HIS A 185 -5.72 7.25 -6.08
N ILE A 186 -6.28 7.01 -4.89
CA ILE A 186 -5.69 6.14 -3.89
C ILE A 186 -6.58 4.91 -3.67
N SER A 187 -5.98 3.72 -3.75
CA SER A 187 -6.61 2.46 -3.36
C SER A 187 -5.93 1.91 -2.11
N LEU A 188 -6.74 1.70 -1.07
CA LEU A 188 -6.30 1.10 0.18
C LEU A 188 -6.79 -0.34 0.23
N SER A 189 -5.85 -1.28 0.30
CA SER A 189 -6.17 -2.70 0.42
C SER A 189 -6.05 -3.17 1.86
N THR A 190 -7.00 -4.00 2.29
CA THR A 190 -6.94 -4.68 3.59
C THR A 190 -7.27 -6.15 3.44
N CYS A 191 -6.55 -7.00 4.18
CA CYS A 191 -6.86 -8.42 4.28
C CYS A 191 -7.97 -8.73 5.31
N VAL A 192 -8.62 -7.65 5.77
CA VAL A 192 -9.81 -7.66 6.64
C VAL A 192 -9.51 -7.67 8.14
N VAL A 193 -9.22 -6.50 8.62
CA VAL A 193 -9.47 -6.18 10.03
C VAL A 193 -10.86 -5.53 10.09
N VAL A 194 -11.93 -6.31 10.34
CA VAL A 194 -13.33 -5.84 10.30
C VAL A 194 -13.52 -4.51 11.05
N PRO A 195 -13.01 -4.32 12.28
CA PRO A 195 -13.08 -3.02 12.94
C PRO A 195 -12.41 -1.88 12.16
N GLY A 196 -11.40 -2.20 11.35
CA GLY A 196 -10.73 -1.23 10.48
C GLY A 196 -11.61 -0.76 9.32
N ILE A 197 -12.41 -1.67 8.73
CA ILE A 197 -13.37 -1.31 7.66
C ILE A 197 -14.49 -0.43 8.23
N ASP A 198 -15.05 -0.78 9.39
CA ASP A 198 -16.08 0.02 10.04
C ASP A 198 -15.55 1.42 10.41
N ALA A 199 -14.33 1.50 10.96
CA ALA A 199 -13.70 2.78 11.26
C ALA A 199 -13.40 3.61 9.99
N LEU A 200 -13.00 2.98 8.88
CA LEU A 200 -12.79 3.65 7.60
C LEU A 200 -14.10 4.18 7.00
N ALA A 201 -15.22 3.49 7.25
CA ALA A 201 -16.55 3.99 6.87
C ALA A 201 -16.92 5.28 7.60
N GLU A 202 -16.55 5.40 8.90
CA GLU A 202 -16.74 6.65 9.67
C GLU A 202 -15.85 7.78 9.18
N ASP A 203 -14.60 7.50 8.78
CA ASP A 203 -13.69 8.51 8.20
C ASP A 203 -14.21 9.09 6.88
N ASN A 204 -15.11 8.39 6.19
CA ASN A 204 -15.76 8.79 4.94
C ASN A 204 -14.81 9.35 3.87
N LEU A 205 -13.64 8.73 3.74
CA LEU A 205 -12.63 9.12 2.76
C LEU A 205 -13.05 8.73 1.34
N GLN A 206 -12.72 9.58 0.36
CA GLN A 206 -13.07 9.37 -1.05
C GLN A 206 -12.09 8.43 -1.79
N LEU A 207 -11.40 7.54 -1.07
CA LEU A 207 -10.51 6.53 -1.64
C LEU A 207 -11.27 5.29 -2.13
N THR A 208 -10.59 4.40 -2.84
CA THR A 208 -11.12 3.07 -3.20
C THR A 208 -10.72 2.07 -2.12
N LEU A 209 -11.72 1.42 -1.50
CA LEU A 209 -11.47 0.28 -0.62
C LEU A 209 -11.27 -0.98 -1.48
N SER A 210 -10.13 -1.63 -1.33
CA SER A 210 -9.84 -2.95 -1.88
C SER A 210 -9.81 -3.98 -0.76
N VAL A 211 -10.56 -5.06 -0.91
CA VAL A 211 -10.68 -6.13 0.07
C VAL A 211 -9.95 -7.37 -0.45
N SER A 212 -8.88 -7.76 0.20
CA SER A 212 -8.17 -9.03 -0.07
C SER A 212 -9.02 -10.21 0.40
N LEU A 213 -9.93 -10.63 -0.45
CA LEU A 213 -10.92 -11.68 -0.16
C LEU A 213 -10.34 -13.08 -0.35
N HIS A 214 -9.88 -13.37 -1.55
CA HIS A 214 -9.22 -14.60 -2.02
C HIS A 214 -10.01 -15.91 -1.89
N ALA A 215 -11.11 -15.95 -1.15
CA ALA A 215 -12.08 -17.04 -1.14
C ALA A 215 -13.44 -16.56 -0.62
N PRO A 216 -14.57 -17.05 -1.18
CA PRO A 216 -15.91 -16.63 -0.77
C PRO A 216 -16.48 -17.44 0.39
N ASP A 217 -15.79 -18.49 0.82
CA ASP A 217 -16.17 -19.38 1.93
C ASP A 217 -15.09 -19.44 3.02
N SER A 218 -15.52 -19.61 4.27
CA SER A 218 -14.63 -19.59 5.42
C SER A 218 -13.67 -20.77 5.48
N ALA A 219 -14.04 -21.94 4.96
CA ALA A 219 -13.19 -23.13 4.99
C ALA A 219 -11.96 -22.92 4.07
N THR A 220 -12.19 -22.52 2.83
CA THR A 220 -11.13 -22.21 1.88
C THR A 220 -10.30 -21.00 2.35
N ARG A 221 -10.97 -19.94 2.83
CA ARG A 221 -10.30 -18.73 3.27
C ARG A 221 -9.39 -18.98 4.47
N SER A 222 -9.82 -19.72 5.48
CA SER A 222 -8.99 -20.08 6.64
C SER A 222 -7.77 -20.91 6.25
N ARG A 223 -7.87 -21.74 5.22
CA ARG A 223 -6.75 -22.52 4.70
C ARG A 223 -5.64 -21.64 4.14
N ILE A 224 -5.98 -20.54 3.44
CA ILE A 224 -5.01 -19.67 2.74
C ILE A 224 -4.73 -18.37 3.48
N MET A 225 -5.65 -17.89 4.32
CA MET A 225 -5.58 -16.62 5.06
C MET A 225 -5.97 -16.82 6.53
N PRO A 226 -5.03 -17.04 7.44
CA PRO A 226 -5.30 -17.29 8.87
C PRO A 226 -6.09 -16.17 9.58
N VAL A 227 -6.08 -14.94 9.05
CA VAL A 227 -6.89 -13.84 9.58
C VAL A 227 -8.38 -14.14 9.59
N ASN A 228 -8.85 -15.06 8.74
CA ASN A 228 -10.25 -15.54 8.73
C ASN A 228 -10.68 -16.20 10.04
N ASN A 229 -9.74 -16.69 10.85
CA ASN A 229 -10.05 -17.25 12.16
C ASN A 229 -10.42 -16.17 13.19
N ALA A 230 -10.00 -14.91 12.96
CA ALA A 230 -10.38 -13.78 13.79
C ALA A 230 -11.63 -13.05 13.27
N TYR A 231 -11.79 -13.01 11.96
CA TYR A 231 -12.92 -12.38 11.26
C TYR A 231 -13.30 -13.25 10.07
N ASP A 232 -14.41 -13.95 10.17
CA ASP A 232 -14.83 -14.86 9.13
C ASP A 232 -15.39 -14.14 7.88
N VAL A 233 -15.64 -14.91 6.83
CA VAL A 233 -16.16 -14.38 5.56
C VAL A 233 -17.50 -13.67 5.73
N GLU A 234 -18.38 -14.16 6.61
CA GLU A 234 -19.71 -13.59 6.82
C GLU A 234 -19.59 -12.21 7.50
N GLU A 235 -18.76 -12.10 8.54
CA GLU A 235 -18.47 -10.82 9.21
C GLU A 235 -17.82 -9.82 8.22
N LEU A 236 -16.93 -10.31 7.35
CA LEU A 236 -16.31 -9.51 6.32
C LEU A 236 -17.33 -8.91 5.37
N PHE A 237 -18.21 -9.75 4.76
CA PHE A 237 -19.22 -9.24 3.84
C PHE A 237 -20.22 -8.32 4.54
N ALA A 238 -20.60 -8.63 5.79
CA ALA A 238 -21.42 -7.72 6.60
C ALA A 238 -20.75 -6.34 6.77
N ALA A 239 -19.44 -6.30 7.05
CA ALA A 239 -18.68 -5.03 7.12
C ALA A 239 -18.63 -4.31 5.78
N CYS A 240 -18.44 -5.02 4.67
CA CYS A 240 -18.47 -4.45 3.32
C CYS A 240 -19.84 -3.82 3.00
N HIS A 241 -20.93 -4.49 3.35
CA HIS A 241 -22.27 -3.94 3.18
C HIS A 241 -22.49 -2.68 4.03
N ARG A 242 -22.03 -2.67 5.30
CA ARG A 242 -22.08 -1.47 6.16
C ARG A 242 -21.26 -0.32 5.57
N TYR A 243 -20.04 -0.60 5.10
CA TYR A 243 -19.18 0.38 4.44
C TYR A 243 -19.87 0.97 3.21
N PHE A 244 -20.41 0.13 2.32
CA PHE A 244 -21.15 0.61 1.15
C PHE A 244 -22.37 1.44 1.53
N LYS A 245 -23.19 0.97 2.47
CA LYS A 245 -24.39 1.71 2.94
C LYS A 245 -24.03 3.09 3.49
N LYS A 246 -22.88 3.21 4.17
CA LYS A 246 -22.41 4.47 4.77
C LYS A 246 -21.81 5.42 3.75
N THR A 247 -21.00 4.91 2.83
CA THR A 247 -20.16 5.73 1.93
C THR A 247 -20.70 5.85 0.50
N GLY A 248 -21.58 4.94 0.08
CA GLY A 248 -22.04 4.82 -1.31
C GLY A 248 -20.95 4.37 -2.29
N ARG A 249 -19.76 3.97 -1.81
CA ARG A 249 -18.61 3.71 -2.67
C ARG A 249 -18.50 2.25 -3.06
N ARG A 250 -18.12 2.02 -4.32
CA ARG A 250 -17.80 0.69 -4.84
C ARG A 250 -16.60 0.10 -4.10
N ILE A 251 -16.67 -1.22 -3.82
CA ILE A 251 -15.58 -2.00 -3.24
C ILE A 251 -14.92 -2.83 -4.34
N SER A 252 -13.59 -2.92 -4.33
CA SER A 252 -12.82 -3.85 -5.15
C SER A 252 -12.49 -5.09 -4.33
N PHE A 253 -12.83 -6.28 -4.83
CA PHE A 253 -12.49 -7.55 -4.19
C PHE A 253 -11.29 -8.17 -4.90
N GLU A 254 -10.16 -8.22 -4.23
CA GLU A 254 -8.93 -8.84 -4.74
C GLU A 254 -9.02 -10.35 -4.56
N TYR A 255 -8.78 -11.10 -5.63
CA TYR A 255 -8.95 -12.54 -5.66
C TYR A 255 -7.78 -13.22 -6.36
N ALA A 256 -6.77 -13.69 -5.58
CA ALA A 256 -5.66 -14.46 -6.11
C ALA A 256 -6.14 -15.84 -6.54
N MET A 257 -5.92 -16.20 -7.80
CA MET A 257 -6.42 -17.43 -8.40
C MET A 257 -5.44 -18.60 -8.19
N ILE A 258 -5.82 -19.51 -7.30
CA ILE A 258 -5.01 -20.66 -6.85
C ILE A 258 -5.61 -21.96 -7.38
N ASP A 259 -4.80 -22.72 -8.15
CA ASP A 259 -5.19 -23.97 -8.80
C ASP A 259 -5.75 -25.00 -7.80
N GLY A 260 -6.96 -25.51 -8.07
CA GLY A 260 -7.64 -26.53 -7.27
C GLY A 260 -7.99 -26.09 -5.82
N VAL A 261 -7.91 -24.81 -5.50
CA VAL A 261 -8.18 -24.30 -4.15
C VAL A 261 -9.37 -23.35 -4.13
N ASN A 262 -9.33 -22.29 -4.93
CA ASN A 262 -10.34 -21.23 -4.93
C ASN A 262 -10.85 -20.89 -6.34
N ASP A 263 -10.65 -21.75 -7.31
CA ASP A 263 -10.95 -21.53 -8.74
C ASP A 263 -12.12 -22.40 -9.27
N HIS A 264 -12.95 -22.93 -8.39
CA HIS A 264 -14.11 -23.75 -8.75
C HIS A 264 -15.33 -22.88 -9.12
N ASP A 265 -16.19 -23.39 -10.01
CA ASP A 265 -17.39 -22.66 -10.46
C ASP A 265 -18.34 -22.29 -9.31
N TRP A 266 -18.55 -23.20 -8.35
CA TRP A 266 -19.39 -22.93 -7.18
C TRP A 266 -18.87 -21.76 -6.34
N GLN A 267 -17.55 -21.52 -6.34
CA GLN A 267 -16.98 -20.37 -5.62
C GLN A 267 -17.26 -19.05 -6.34
N ALA A 268 -17.29 -19.07 -7.68
CA ALA A 268 -17.72 -17.89 -8.43
C ALA A 268 -19.21 -17.60 -8.19
N ASP A 269 -20.05 -18.63 -8.14
CA ASP A 269 -21.49 -18.50 -7.86
C ASP A 269 -21.72 -17.92 -6.45
N LEU A 270 -21.07 -18.49 -5.44
CA LEU A 270 -21.15 -18.02 -4.05
C LEU A 270 -20.62 -16.59 -3.89
N LEU A 271 -19.53 -16.25 -4.60
CA LEU A 271 -18.98 -14.89 -4.59
C LEU A 271 -19.98 -13.89 -5.16
N ALA A 272 -20.65 -14.25 -6.26
CA ALA A 272 -21.67 -13.42 -6.86
C ALA A 272 -22.87 -13.20 -5.94
N GLU A 273 -23.31 -14.26 -5.25
CA GLU A 273 -24.37 -14.17 -4.25
C GLU A 273 -24.02 -13.21 -3.10
N LYS A 274 -22.79 -13.32 -2.56
CA LYS A 274 -22.34 -12.50 -1.42
C LYS A 274 -22.15 -11.02 -1.76
N ILE A 275 -21.77 -10.70 -3.01
CA ILE A 275 -21.63 -9.32 -3.48
C ILE A 275 -22.98 -8.71 -3.87
N HIS A 276 -24.02 -9.53 -4.07
CA HIS A 276 -25.32 -9.03 -4.48
C HIS A 276 -25.82 -7.90 -3.55
N GLY A 277 -26.38 -6.85 -4.16
CA GLY A 277 -26.91 -5.68 -3.44
C GLY A 277 -25.88 -4.59 -3.10
N MET A 278 -24.60 -4.76 -3.47
CA MET A 278 -23.61 -3.69 -3.43
C MET A 278 -22.83 -3.61 -4.75
N PRO A 279 -22.41 -2.39 -5.19
CA PRO A 279 -21.55 -2.25 -6.36
C PRO A 279 -20.16 -2.79 -6.04
N GLY A 280 -19.91 -4.01 -6.48
CA GLY A 280 -18.65 -4.71 -6.34
C GLY A 280 -17.90 -4.82 -7.67
N HIS A 281 -16.59 -4.91 -7.60
CA HIS A 281 -15.71 -5.26 -8.70
C HIS A 281 -14.77 -6.36 -8.23
N VAL A 282 -14.61 -7.42 -9.01
CA VAL A 282 -13.67 -8.50 -8.67
C VAL A 282 -12.41 -8.36 -9.52
N ASN A 283 -11.28 -8.21 -8.86
CA ASN A 283 -9.97 -8.16 -9.49
C ASN A 283 -9.30 -9.53 -9.36
N LEU A 284 -9.32 -10.31 -10.43
CA LEU A 284 -8.69 -11.63 -10.48
C LEU A 284 -7.19 -11.47 -10.68
N ILE A 285 -6.42 -11.98 -9.74
CA ILE A 285 -4.96 -11.86 -9.71
C ILE A 285 -4.37 -13.23 -10.04
N PRO A 286 -3.74 -13.40 -11.23
CA PRO A 286 -2.92 -14.59 -11.47
C PRO A 286 -1.87 -14.71 -10.37
N LEU A 287 -1.81 -15.88 -9.71
CA LEU A 287 -0.84 -16.09 -8.65
C LEU A 287 0.57 -16.05 -9.23
N ASN A 288 1.48 -15.34 -8.55
CA ASN A 288 2.89 -15.41 -8.89
C ASN A 288 3.54 -16.61 -8.19
N ASP A 289 4.48 -17.26 -8.87
CA ASP A 289 5.25 -18.33 -8.25
C ASP A 289 6.08 -17.80 -7.08
N VAL A 290 5.77 -18.27 -5.90
CA VAL A 290 6.58 -18.06 -4.69
C VAL A 290 7.27 -19.40 -4.41
N VAL A 291 8.60 -19.44 -4.48
CA VAL A 291 9.42 -20.65 -4.43
C VAL A 291 9.08 -21.55 -3.22
N GLU A 292 8.66 -20.96 -2.11
CA GLU A 292 8.32 -21.67 -0.88
C GLU A 292 6.83 -21.93 -0.68
N SER A 293 5.99 -21.54 -1.65
CA SER A 293 4.54 -21.78 -1.59
C SER A 293 4.21 -23.11 -2.25
N GLU A 294 3.35 -23.90 -1.60
CA GLU A 294 2.74 -25.10 -2.21
C GLU A 294 1.69 -24.77 -3.27
N PHE A 295 1.25 -23.52 -3.32
CA PHE A 295 0.19 -23.06 -4.21
C PHE A 295 0.68 -22.76 -5.62
N LYS A 296 -0.13 -23.17 -6.62
CA LYS A 296 0.17 -22.98 -8.03
C LYS A 296 -0.82 -22.00 -8.67
N PRO A 297 -0.41 -21.27 -9.73
CA PRO A 297 -1.31 -20.43 -10.50
C PRO A 297 -2.44 -21.24 -11.12
N SER A 298 -3.67 -20.75 -11.00
CA SER A 298 -4.84 -21.37 -11.67
C SER A 298 -4.80 -21.18 -13.18
N LYS A 299 -5.16 -22.24 -13.90
CA LYS A 299 -5.40 -22.22 -15.35
C LYS A 299 -6.84 -21.80 -15.69
N ARG A 300 -7.71 -21.61 -14.71
CA ARG A 300 -9.14 -21.36 -14.88
C ARG A 300 -9.53 -19.88 -14.81
N VAL A 301 -8.57 -18.95 -14.77
CA VAL A 301 -8.82 -17.50 -14.57
C VAL A 301 -9.89 -16.98 -15.56
N ALA A 302 -9.76 -17.29 -16.86
CA ALA A 302 -10.72 -16.83 -17.87
C ALA A 302 -12.11 -17.48 -17.72
N ALA A 303 -12.18 -18.75 -17.31
CA ALA A 303 -13.45 -19.44 -17.08
C ALA A 303 -14.16 -18.86 -15.84
N PHE A 304 -13.41 -18.63 -14.76
CA PHE A 304 -13.90 -18.02 -13.52
C PHE A 304 -14.40 -16.59 -13.77
N GLN A 305 -13.66 -15.79 -14.56
CA GLN A 305 -14.10 -14.45 -14.96
C GLN A 305 -15.45 -14.50 -15.69
N LYS A 306 -15.58 -15.33 -16.73
CA LYS A 306 -16.84 -15.50 -17.47
C LYS A 306 -18.00 -15.93 -16.58
N ARG A 307 -17.73 -16.79 -15.57
CA ARG A 307 -18.75 -17.22 -14.61
C ARG A 307 -19.25 -16.05 -13.77
N LEU A 308 -18.35 -15.22 -13.23
CA LEU A 308 -18.72 -14.00 -12.50
C LEU A 308 -19.52 -13.02 -13.37
N GLU A 309 -19.09 -12.81 -14.62
CA GLU A 309 -19.77 -11.94 -15.58
C GLU A 309 -21.18 -12.46 -15.93
N SER A 310 -21.38 -13.77 -15.98
CA SER A 310 -22.71 -14.38 -16.22
C SER A 310 -23.69 -14.10 -15.08
N HIS A 311 -23.20 -13.79 -13.88
CA HIS A 311 -23.99 -13.30 -12.74
C HIS A 311 -24.11 -11.77 -12.68
N GLY A 312 -23.66 -11.06 -13.72
CA GLY A 312 -23.74 -9.59 -13.79
C GLY A 312 -22.65 -8.84 -12.98
N LEU A 313 -21.64 -9.56 -12.45
CA LEU A 313 -20.52 -8.92 -11.78
C LEU A 313 -19.46 -8.43 -12.76
N THR A 314 -18.94 -7.23 -12.50
CA THR A 314 -17.74 -6.76 -13.21
C THR A 314 -16.51 -7.46 -12.67
N ALA A 315 -15.82 -8.23 -13.52
CA ALA A 315 -14.58 -8.90 -13.17
C ALA A 315 -13.48 -8.53 -14.16
N THR A 316 -12.29 -8.24 -13.65
CA THR A 316 -11.10 -7.97 -14.49
C THR A 316 -9.96 -8.89 -14.08
N VAL A 317 -9.14 -9.26 -15.05
CA VAL A 317 -7.90 -9.99 -14.79
C VAL A 317 -6.77 -8.96 -14.67
N ARG A 318 -6.09 -8.97 -13.52
CA ARG A 318 -4.95 -8.10 -13.28
C ARG A 318 -3.84 -8.39 -14.27
N ARG A 319 -3.39 -7.36 -14.96
CA ARG A 319 -2.24 -7.48 -15.85
C ARG A 319 -0.98 -7.79 -15.04
N SER A 320 -0.27 -8.85 -15.39
CA SER A 320 1.06 -9.14 -14.83
C SER A 320 2.07 -8.17 -15.43
N LEU A 321 2.74 -7.41 -14.58
CA LEU A 321 3.79 -6.45 -14.95
C LEU A 321 5.10 -6.87 -14.30
N GLY A 322 6.22 -6.52 -14.95
CA GLY A 322 7.56 -6.83 -14.45
C GLY A 322 7.85 -8.33 -14.35
N GLY A 323 7.38 -9.13 -15.34
CA GLY A 323 7.59 -10.58 -15.33
C GLY A 323 9.04 -11.03 -15.45
N ASP A 324 9.94 -10.13 -15.85
CA ASP A 324 11.39 -10.35 -15.99
C ASP A 324 12.18 -9.84 -14.77
N ILE A 325 11.50 -9.27 -13.77
CA ILE A 325 12.08 -8.77 -12.53
C ILE A 325 11.31 -9.32 -11.33
N ASP A 326 11.83 -9.19 -10.12
CA ASP A 326 11.14 -9.62 -8.89
C ASP A 326 9.96 -8.70 -8.52
N ALA A 327 9.06 -8.38 -9.46
CA ALA A 327 8.00 -7.39 -9.25
C ALA A 327 6.96 -7.80 -8.21
N SER A 328 6.82 -9.08 -7.90
CA SER A 328 5.90 -9.58 -6.86
C SER A 328 6.31 -9.11 -5.46
N CYS A 329 5.29 -8.85 -4.61
CA CYS A 329 5.50 -8.31 -3.26
C CYS A 329 6.36 -9.22 -2.38
N GLY A 330 7.29 -8.63 -1.62
CA GLY A 330 8.12 -9.30 -0.62
C GLY A 330 9.29 -10.12 -1.16
N GLN A 331 9.37 -10.39 -2.45
CA GLN A 331 10.41 -11.26 -3.01
C GLN A 331 11.80 -10.62 -2.99
N LEU A 332 11.92 -9.37 -3.40
CA LEU A 332 13.21 -8.66 -3.47
C LEU A 332 13.78 -8.42 -2.07
N ARG A 333 12.94 -7.95 -1.14
CA ARG A 333 13.32 -7.76 0.28
C ARG A 333 13.86 -9.07 0.88
N ARG A 334 13.19 -10.18 0.62
CA ARG A 334 13.60 -11.48 1.15
C ARG A 334 14.94 -11.95 0.60
N LYS A 335 15.18 -11.76 -0.70
CA LYS A 335 16.49 -12.07 -1.31
C LYS A 335 17.61 -11.25 -0.66
N GLU A 336 17.36 -9.98 -0.41
CA GLU A 336 18.32 -9.09 0.24
C GLU A 336 18.59 -9.48 1.68
N MET A 337 17.56 -9.81 2.47
CA MET A 337 17.73 -10.25 3.86
C MET A 337 18.57 -11.53 3.94
N LYS A 338 18.27 -12.54 3.10
CA LYS A 338 19.08 -13.77 3.03
C LYS A 338 20.55 -13.50 2.64
N ALA A 339 20.77 -12.56 1.73
CA ALA A 339 22.14 -12.17 1.33
C ALA A 339 22.90 -11.50 2.48
N ARG A 340 22.24 -10.64 3.27
CA ARG A 340 22.84 -9.99 4.44
C ARG A 340 23.13 -10.99 5.57
N GLU A 341 22.22 -11.94 5.82
CA GLU A 341 22.42 -13.02 6.80
C GLU A 341 23.61 -13.93 6.41
N GLY A 342 23.72 -14.29 5.12
CA GLY A 342 24.84 -15.09 4.61
C GLY A 342 26.19 -14.35 4.58
N ALA A 343 26.19 -13.01 4.54
CA ALA A 343 27.41 -12.22 4.61
C ALA A 343 27.89 -11.94 6.06
N ALA A 344 27.02 -12.18 7.05
CA ALA A 344 27.32 -12.00 8.47
C ALA A 344 27.82 -13.30 9.15
N GLN A 345 27.81 -14.42 8.43
CA GLN A 345 28.39 -15.72 8.81
C GLN A 345 29.78 -15.94 8.17
#